data_ef38fae121e929a225218b1d266b6652
#
_entry.id   ef38fae121e929a225218b1d266b6652
#
_cell.length_a   1.000
_cell.length_b   1.000
_cell.length_c   1.000
_cell.angle_alpha   90.00
_cell.angle_beta   90.00
_cell.angle_gamma   90.00
#
_symmetry.space_group_name_H-M   'P 1'
#
loop_
_entity.id
_entity.type
_entity.pdbx_description
1 polymer ?
#
loop_
_entity_poly.entity_id
_entity_poly.type
_entity_poly.pdbx_seq_one_letter_code
_entity_poly.pdbx_strand_id
1 'polypeptide(L)'
;MKNILYIGWIGFNNLGDELLWNIFRDTCAKYLDDNQVTLIPSLPGTDLKNFDRYDTIVLGGGSLLLPGYLQMLQNALNKGKSIAIWGSGLDWIEKSNLELLTNDQLSSLEQNFKQKDIDVLEDVIENALFVGVRGPLTKKAIEIMLGSEKAKKVKIIGDPALLLKKTSLNQPQENLIGINWGTTFNRLYGANEAILEEQLVEAAKQLINKGYKLFIYTMWPDDIPHCERLYNKINNPDNVILDKTLYTEQQLIDKLAKCKATINFKLHANLLSLTANVPAIALGYRFKVFDFVALVGLQHLIISTDSKQLTKEVLERIEIIEQTGPMIMEQYHTSQKTYMPLLESLFSQNYL
;
A
#
# COMPACT_ATOMS: atom_id res chain seq x y z
N MET A 1 -10.43 31.43 3.62
CA MET A 1 -10.25 30.15 2.86
C MET A 1 -9.14 29.40 3.54
N LYS A 2 -9.38 28.15 3.97
CA LYS A 2 -8.40 27.35 4.70
C LYS A 2 -7.49 26.62 3.70
N ASN A 3 -6.18 26.75 3.84
CA ASN A 3 -5.20 26.11 2.97
C ASN A 3 -4.73 24.79 3.58
N ILE A 4 -4.99 23.67 2.90
CA ILE A 4 -4.61 22.33 3.34
C ILE A 4 -3.49 21.84 2.44
N LEU A 5 -2.30 21.58 3.01
CA LEU A 5 -1.21 20.91 2.34
C LEU A 5 -1.36 19.40 2.50
N TYR A 6 -1.47 18.67 1.39
CA TYR A 6 -1.37 17.20 1.40
C TYR A 6 0.07 16.79 1.09
N ILE A 7 0.70 16.06 2.00
CA ILE A 7 2.04 15.50 1.82
C ILE A 7 1.91 14.03 1.42
N GLY A 8 2.43 13.70 0.23
CA GLY A 8 2.45 12.36 -0.35
C GLY A 8 3.67 12.17 -1.26
N TRP A 9 3.95 10.95 -1.67
CA TRP A 9 4.95 10.64 -2.70
C TRP A 9 4.32 10.75 -4.10
N ILE A 10 3.98 11.98 -4.52
CA ILE A 10 3.20 12.29 -5.72
C ILE A 10 4.01 13.10 -6.73
N GLY A 11 3.60 13.05 -8.01
CA GLY A 11 4.31 13.72 -9.10
C GLY A 11 5.44 12.88 -9.71
N PHE A 12 5.50 11.58 -9.42
CA PHE A 12 6.52 10.64 -9.92
C PHE A 12 5.94 9.53 -10.82
N ASN A 13 4.67 9.66 -11.22
CA ASN A 13 3.94 8.70 -12.05
C ASN A 13 3.88 7.28 -11.47
N ASN A 14 3.97 7.14 -10.15
CA ASN A 14 3.69 5.87 -9.47
C ASN A 14 2.18 5.81 -9.22
N LEU A 15 1.49 4.92 -9.93
CA LEU A 15 0.02 4.84 -9.87
C LEU A 15 -0.51 4.72 -8.44
N GLY A 16 0.18 3.95 -7.57
CA GLY A 16 -0.27 3.77 -6.20
C GLY A 16 -0.22 5.03 -5.35
N ASP A 17 0.81 5.86 -5.54
CA ASP A 17 0.98 7.08 -4.77
C ASP A 17 0.11 8.21 -5.32
N GLU A 18 -0.02 8.33 -6.66
CA GLU A 18 -0.94 9.27 -7.32
C GLU A 18 -2.39 8.98 -6.93
N LEU A 19 -2.77 7.70 -6.87
CA LEU A 19 -4.09 7.25 -6.45
C LEU A 19 -4.47 7.77 -5.06
N LEU A 20 -3.53 7.76 -4.10
CA LEU A 20 -3.80 8.21 -2.72
C LEU A 20 -4.14 9.71 -2.68
N TRP A 21 -3.48 10.52 -3.50
CA TRP A 21 -3.82 11.93 -3.67
C TRP A 21 -5.20 12.12 -4.31
N ASN A 22 -5.49 11.38 -5.39
CA ASN A 22 -6.78 11.46 -6.06
C ASN A 22 -7.92 11.15 -5.09
N ILE A 23 -7.80 10.10 -4.30
CA ILE A 23 -8.78 9.71 -3.27
C ILE A 23 -8.92 10.80 -2.21
N PHE A 24 -7.83 11.39 -1.73
CA PHE A 24 -7.90 12.49 -0.76
C PHE A 24 -8.67 13.68 -1.32
N ARG A 25 -8.31 14.14 -2.52
CA ARG A 25 -8.97 15.23 -3.22
C ARG A 25 -10.47 14.97 -3.40
N ASP A 26 -10.83 13.80 -3.91
CA ASP A 26 -12.22 13.44 -4.20
C ASP A 26 -13.04 13.27 -2.90
N THR A 27 -12.40 12.82 -1.81
CA THR A 27 -13.05 12.75 -0.50
C THR A 27 -13.22 14.15 0.10
N CYS A 28 -12.26 15.05 -0.04
CA CYS A 28 -12.43 16.46 0.32
C CYS A 28 -13.63 17.08 -0.42
N ALA A 29 -13.70 16.92 -1.74
CA ALA A 29 -14.81 17.45 -2.54
C ALA A 29 -16.19 16.88 -2.13
N LYS A 30 -16.22 15.69 -1.54
CA LYS A 30 -17.48 15.10 -1.01
C LYS A 30 -17.94 15.74 0.31
N TYR A 31 -17.01 16.13 1.18
CA TYR A 31 -17.31 16.51 2.57
C TYR A 31 -17.06 17.98 2.88
N LEU A 32 -16.22 18.68 2.12
CA LEU A 32 -15.83 20.05 2.39
C LEU A 32 -16.38 20.99 1.31
N ASP A 33 -16.64 22.25 1.68
CA ASP A 33 -17.06 23.28 0.74
C ASP A 33 -15.83 23.82 -0.01
N ASP A 34 -15.79 23.64 -1.33
CA ASP A 34 -14.70 24.10 -2.20
C ASP A 34 -14.48 25.63 -2.13
N ASN A 35 -15.49 26.42 -1.70
CA ASN A 35 -15.35 27.86 -1.49
C ASN A 35 -14.62 28.22 -0.18
N GLN A 36 -14.46 27.26 0.73
CA GLN A 36 -13.85 27.47 2.04
C GLN A 36 -12.45 26.86 2.17
N VAL A 37 -12.11 25.92 1.28
CA VAL A 37 -10.87 25.13 1.37
C VAL A 37 -10.10 25.16 0.05
N THR A 38 -8.78 25.37 0.15
CA THR A 38 -7.85 25.19 -0.97
C THR A 38 -6.95 23.98 -0.66
N LEU A 39 -6.98 22.98 -1.55
CA LEU A 39 -6.12 21.79 -1.45
C LEU A 39 -4.83 22.01 -2.24
N ILE A 40 -3.70 21.75 -1.62
CA ILE A 40 -2.39 21.96 -2.20
C ILE A 40 -1.59 20.65 -2.10
N PRO A 41 -1.32 19.96 -3.25
CA PRO A 41 -0.50 18.76 -3.25
C PRO A 41 0.99 19.07 -3.12
N SER A 42 1.75 18.21 -2.44
CA SER A 42 3.21 18.33 -2.33
C SER A 42 3.92 17.80 -3.58
N LEU A 43 3.70 18.43 -4.74
CA LEU A 43 4.40 18.10 -5.97
C LEU A 43 5.91 18.37 -5.88
N PRO A 44 6.74 17.74 -6.75
CA PRO A 44 8.15 18.05 -6.83
C PRO A 44 8.40 19.57 -6.98
N GLY A 45 9.28 20.12 -6.13
CA GLY A 45 9.54 21.55 -6.06
C GLY A 45 8.71 22.33 -5.03
N THR A 46 7.72 21.69 -4.36
CA THR A 46 7.02 22.33 -3.23
C THR A 46 8.00 22.55 -2.07
N ASP A 47 8.05 23.79 -1.55
CA ASP A 47 8.85 24.09 -0.36
C ASP A 47 8.18 23.53 0.90
N LEU A 48 8.66 22.37 1.35
CA LEU A 48 8.20 21.69 2.56
C LEU A 48 8.95 22.14 3.83
N LYS A 49 9.70 23.24 3.78
CA LYS A 49 10.34 23.88 4.96
C LYS A 49 9.57 25.11 5.43
N ASN A 50 8.83 25.75 4.54
CA ASN A 50 8.00 26.90 4.85
C ASN A 50 6.52 26.56 4.88
N PHE A 51 5.92 26.58 6.06
CA PHE A 51 4.51 26.28 6.28
C PHE A 51 3.62 27.51 6.46
N ASP A 52 4.15 28.73 6.31
CA ASP A 52 3.44 29.97 6.68
C ASP A 52 2.10 30.13 5.95
N ARG A 53 2.03 29.71 4.69
CA ARG A 53 0.82 29.80 3.83
C ARG A 53 -0.22 28.71 4.05
N TYR A 54 0.05 27.70 4.89
CA TYR A 54 -0.85 26.59 5.14
C TYR A 54 -1.47 26.72 6.53
N ASP A 55 -2.71 26.26 6.68
CA ASP A 55 -3.42 26.20 7.97
C ASP A 55 -3.37 24.77 8.53
N THR A 56 -3.50 23.78 7.67
CA THR A 56 -3.47 22.36 8.03
C THR A 56 -2.52 21.59 7.11
N ILE A 57 -1.74 20.69 7.70
CA ILE A 57 -0.87 19.76 6.98
C ILE A 57 -1.40 18.35 7.19
N VAL A 58 -1.68 17.61 6.11
CA VAL A 58 -2.09 16.23 6.14
C VAL A 58 -0.97 15.35 5.59
N LEU A 59 -0.41 14.49 6.44
CA LEU A 59 0.43 13.40 5.98
C LEU A 59 -0.46 12.31 5.42
N GLY A 60 -0.44 12.13 4.11
CA GLY A 60 -1.32 11.24 3.38
C GLY A 60 -0.98 9.77 3.53
N GLY A 61 -1.67 8.94 2.77
CA GLY A 61 -1.40 7.51 2.68
C GLY A 61 0.00 7.18 2.15
N GLY A 62 0.36 5.91 2.21
CA GLY A 62 1.69 5.44 1.85
C GLY A 62 2.52 5.06 3.08
N SER A 63 3.84 4.95 2.89
CA SER A 63 4.78 4.60 3.98
C SER A 63 5.57 5.83 4.39
N LEU A 64 4.88 6.82 4.94
CA LEU A 64 5.44 8.14 5.20
C LEU A 64 5.76 8.40 6.69
N LEU A 65 5.53 7.44 7.59
CA LEU A 65 5.96 7.54 8.98
C LEU A 65 7.49 7.31 9.08
N LEU A 66 8.23 8.20 8.42
CA LEU A 66 9.69 8.19 8.33
C LEU A 66 10.26 9.44 9.03
N PRO A 67 11.50 9.38 9.58
CA PRO A 67 12.08 10.48 10.34
C PRO A 67 12.00 11.84 9.64
N GLY A 68 12.25 11.90 8.32
CA GLY A 68 12.19 13.14 7.55
C GLY A 68 10.79 13.78 7.50
N TYR A 69 9.74 12.98 7.30
CA TYR A 69 8.35 13.46 7.29
C TYR A 69 7.87 13.81 8.70
N LEU A 70 8.23 13.01 9.70
CA LEU A 70 7.89 13.30 11.10
C LEU A 70 8.52 14.62 11.55
N GLN A 71 9.79 14.87 11.20
CA GLN A 71 10.46 16.15 11.49
C GLN A 71 9.78 17.33 10.79
N MET A 72 9.27 17.15 9.56
CA MET A 72 8.47 18.18 8.87
C MET A 72 7.17 18.49 9.62
N LEU A 73 6.45 17.46 10.08
CA LEU A 73 5.23 17.65 10.86
C LEU A 73 5.51 18.36 12.17
N GLN A 74 6.57 17.99 12.88
CA GLN A 74 6.99 18.67 14.12
C GLN A 74 7.32 20.15 13.85
N ASN A 75 8.04 20.45 12.76
CA ASN A 75 8.34 21.83 12.39
C ASN A 75 7.07 22.63 12.07
N ALA A 76 6.05 21.99 11.49
CA ALA A 76 4.75 22.62 11.25
C ALA A 76 4.02 22.90 12.58
N LEU A 77 4.01 21.95 13.52
CA LEU A 77 3.47 22.13 14.87
C LEU A 77 4.13 23.30 15.61
N ASN A 78 5.46 23.39 15.55
CA ASN A 78 6.23 24.47 16.16
C ASN A 78 5.90 25.87 15.58
N LYS A 79 5.31 25.89 14.37
CA LYS A 79 4.78 27.11 13.73
C LYS A 79 3.28 27.32 13.98
N GLY A 80 2.68 26.55 14.89
CA GLY A 80 1.26 26.64 15.25
C GLY A 80 0.30 26.12 14.19
N LYS A 81 0.78 25.25 13.27
CA LYS A 81 -0.07 24.64 12.24
C LYS A 81 -0.77 23.40 12.75
N SER A 82 -1.99 23.17 12.27
CA SER A 82 -2.71 21.92 12.52
C SER A 82 -2.12 20.80 11.69
N ILE A 83 -2.01 19.59 12.24
CA ILE A 83 -1.55 18.42 11.51
C ILE A 83 -2.51 17.24 11.65
N ALA A 84 -2.58 16.40 10.60
CA ALA A 84 -3.29 15.14 10.59
C ALA A 84 -2.47 14.06 9.87
N ILE A 85 -2.58 12.81 10.33
CA ILE A 85 -2.02 11.63 9.68
C ILE A 85 -3.18 10.80 9.17
N TRP A 86 -3.22 10.52 7.85
CA TRP A 86 -4.34 9.86 7.20
C TRP A 86 -3.92 8.65 6.38
N GLY A 87 -3.99 7.46 6.97
CA GLY A 87 -3.69 6.20 6.31
C GLY A 87 -2.20 5.92 6.05
N SER A 88 -1.32 6.67 6.71
CA SER A 88 0.12 6.47 6.59
C SER A 88 0.59 5.27 7.43
N GLY A 89 1.67 4.61 6.99
CA GLY A 89 2.25 3.50 7.72
C GLY A 89 3.77 3.58 7.81
N LEU A 90 4.35 2.66 8.57
CA LEU A 90 5.79 2.40 8.58
C LEU A 90 6.19 1.70 7.28
N ASP A 91 7.46 1.85 6.87
CA ASP A 91 7.98 1.20 5.67
C ASP A 91 8.90 0.04 5.99
N TRP A 92 9.93 0.27 6.80
CA TRP A 92 10.99 -0.69 7.02
C TRP A 92 11.07 -1.13 8.48
N ILE A 93 10.79 -2.40 8.68
CA ILE A 93 11.16 -3.16 9.89
C ILE A 93 11.88 -4.40 9.39
N GLU A 94 12.99 -4.76 10.03
CA GLU A 94 13.76 -5.96 9.69
C GLU A 94 12.88 -7.22 9.72
N LYS A 95 13.17 -8.18 8.84
CA LYS A 95 12.32 -9.39 8.70
C LYS A 95 12.19 -10.16 10.01
N SER A 96 13.28 -10.30 10.78
CA SER A 96 13.27 -10.93 12.09
C SER A 96 12.37 -10.21 13.10
N ASN A 97 12.39 -8.88 13.11
CA ASN A 97 11.52 -8.09 13.97
C ASN A 97 10.05 -8.14 13.51
N LEU A 98 9.81 -8.23 12.21
CA LEU A 98 8.46 -8.45 11.69
C LEU A 98 7.87 -9.79 12.17
N GLU A 99 8.66 -10.85 12.18
CA GLU A 99 8.24 -12.17 12.66
C GLU A 99 7.93 -12.15 14.17
N LEU A 100 8.76 -11.50 14.96
CA LEU A 100 8.50 -11.30 16.38
C LEU A 100 7.27 -10.42 16.62
N LEU A 101 7.10 -9.35 15.82
CA LEU A 101 5.94 -8.46 15.91
C LEU A 101 4.64 -9.19 15.60
N THR A 102 4.62 -10.02 14.56
CA THR A 102 3.42 -10.78 14.18
C THR A 102 3.04 -11.82 15.21
N ASN A 103 4.01 -12.37 15.94
CA ASN A 103 3.82 -13.39 16.98
C ASN A 103 3.66 -12.82 18.41
N ASP A 104 3.50 -11.51 18.58
CA ASP A 104 3.42 -10.84 19.90
C ASP A 104 4.65 -11.03 20.80
N GLN A 105 5.83 -11.24 20.20
CA GLN A 105 7.09 -11.51 20.91
C GLN A 105 8.08 -10.36 20.86
N LEU A 106 7.81 -9.30 20.10
CA LEU A 106 8.68 -8.15 19.97
C LEU A 106 8.49 -7.20 21.18
N SER A 107 9.57 -6.93 21.91
CA SER A 107 9.56 -6.07 23.09
C SER A 107 10.19 -4.69 22.86
N SER A 108 11.01 -4.52 21.82
CA SER A 108 11.68 -3.26 21.50
C SER A 108 11.97 -3.12 20.01
N LEU A 109 11.97 -1.90 19.52
CA LEU A 109 12.36 -1.51 18.15
C LEU A 109 13.54 -0.53 18.15
N GLU A 110 14.28 -0.38 19.25
CA GLU A 110 15.39 0.57 19.37
C GLU A 110 16.51 0.35 18.33
N GLN A 111 16.67 -0.89 17.85
CA GLN A 111 17.63 -1.20 16.79
C GLN A 111 17.22 -0.62 15.43
N ASN A 112 15.93 -0.37 15.23
CA ASN A 112 15.36 0.14 13.98
C ASN A 112 15.13 1.65 14.01
N PHE A 113 14.89 2.22 15.19
CA PHE A 113 14.52 3.63 15.37
C PHE A 113 15.40 4.28 16.42
N LYS A 114 16.02 5.41 16.09
CA LYS A 114 16.81 6.19 17.06
C LYS A 114 15.86 6.87 18.06
N GLN A 115 16.29 6.99 19.32
CA GLN A 115 15.47 7.62 20.36
C GLN A 115 14.93 9.00 19.94
N LYS A 116 15.75 9.85 19.35
CA LYS A 116 15.31 11.16 18.85
C LYS A 116 14.14 11.09 17.85
N ASP A 117 14.09 10.05 17.02
CA ASP A 117 13.03 9.89 16.02
C ASP A 117 11.74 9.36 16.70
N ILE A 118 11.90 8.58 17.77
CA ILE A 118 10.80 8.14 18.65
C ILE A 118 10.22 9.36 19.40
N ASP A 119 11.07 10.24 19.94
CA ASP A 119 10.63 11.46 20.63
C ASP A 119 9.85 12.39 19.68
N VAL A 120 10.29 12.53 18.43
CA VAL A 120 9.58 13.29 17.40
C VAL A 120 8.25 12.65 17.05
N LEU A 121 8.20 11.30 16.92
CA LEU A 121 6.96 10.57 16.66
C LEU A 121 5.95 10.77 17.80
N GLU A 122 6.41 10.73 19.06
CA GLU A 122 5.59 10.99 20.24
C GLU A 122 4.98 12.38 20.20
N ASP A 123 5.80 13.41 20.02
CA ASP A 123 5.35 14.81 19.94
C ASP A 123 4.32 15.01 18.81
N VAL A 124 4.58 14.44 17.63
CA VAL A 124 3.65 14.49 16.49
C VAL A 124 2.31 13.80 16.81
N ILE A 125 2.33 12.62 17.41
CA ILE A 125 1.11 11.88 17.77
C ILE A 125 0.32 12.65 18.84
N GLU A 126 0.97 13.16 19.84
CA GLU A 126 0.33 13.88 20.94
C GLU A 126 -0.38 15.14 20.45
N ASN A 127 0.23 15.90 19.54
CA ASN A 127 -0.25 17.20 19.11
C ASN A 127 -1.06 17.18 17.79
N ALA A 128 -1.09 16.08 17.04
CA ALA A 128 -1.90 15.98 15.83
C ALA A 128 -3.41 16.03 16.15
N LEU A 129 -4.20 16.65 15.28
CA LEU A 129 -5.67 16.66 15.35
C LEU A 129 -6.24 15.26 15.14
N PHE A 130 -5.63 14.50 14.21
CA PHE A 130 -6.07 13.17 13.82
C PHE A 130 -4.85 12.28 13.54
N VAL A 131 -4.86 11.04 14.07
CA VAL A 131 -3.80 10.06 13.83
C VAL A 131 -4.42 8.74 13.38
N GLY A 132 -4.53 8.59 12.07
CA GLY A 132 -5.01 7.38 11.41
C GLY A 132 -3.88 6.65 10.69
N VAL A 133 -3.56 5.43 11.11
CA VAL A 133 -2.52 4.62 10.50
C VAL A 133 -3.09 3.54 9.58
N ARG A 134 -2.25 3.07 8.65
CA ARG A 134 -2.65 2.14 7.60
C ARG A 134 -3.06 0.78 8.13
N GLY A 135 -2.33 0.20 9.08
CA GLY A 135 -2.58 -1.18 9.46
C GLY A 135 -2.25 -1.52 10.91
N PRO A 136 -2.62 -2.74 11.33
CA PRO A 136 -2.47 -3.19 12.71
C PRO A 136 -1.00 -3.37 13.12
N LEU A 137 -0.11 -3.76 12.20
CA LEU A 137 1.30 -3.94 12.54
C LEU A 137 2.00 -2.59 12.72
N THR A 138 1.61 -1.56 11.93
CA THR A 138 2.07 -0.17 12.14
C THR A 138 1.64 0.32 13.52
N LYS A 139 0.37 0.14 13.92
CA LYS A 139 -0.10 0.54 15.26
C LYS A 139 0.67 -0.18 16.35
N LYS A 140 0.81 -1.49 16.24
CA LYS A 140 1.53 -2.32 17.22
C LYS A 140 3.00 -1.90 17.37
N ALA A 141 3.68 -1.58 16.26
CA ALA A 141 5.04 -1.06 16.30
C ALA A 141 5.11 0.29 17.04
N ILE A 142 4.14 1.19 16.84
CA ILE A 142 4.05 2.46 17.56
C ILE A 142 3.80 2.21 19.06
N GLU A 143 2.94 1.27 19.42
CA GLU A 143 2.68 0.89 20.81
C GLU A 143 3.93 0.34 21.53
N ILE A 144 4.78 -0.40 20.81
CA ILE A 144 6.06 -0.89 21.34
C ILE A 144 7.05 0.28 21.54
N MET A 145 7.08 1.25 20.63
CA MET A 145 7.99 2.40 20.72
C MET A 145 7.60 3.39 21.82
N LEU A 146 6.30 3.66 21.98
CA LEU A 146 5.80 4.74 22.84
C LEU A 146 5.11 4.25 24.12
N GLY A 147 4.76 2.98 24.18
CA GLY A 147 3.84 2.45 25.18
C GLY A 147 2.37 2.68 24.80
N SER A 148 1.48 1.82 25.28
CA SER A 148 0.05 1.80 24.91
C SER A 148 -0.69 3.10 25.28
N GLU A 149 -0.36 3.75 26.40
CA GLU A 149 -1.01 4.99 26.82
C GLU A 149 -0.72 6.15 25.86
N LYS A 150 0.54 6.35 25.47
CA LYS A 150 0.93 7.40 24.51
C LYS A 150 0.42 7.12 23.09
N ALA A 151 0.36 5.83 22.71
CA ALA A 151 -0.17 5.39 21.42
C ALA A 151 -1.72 5.34 21.36
N LYS A 152 -2.43 5.66 22.43
CA LYS A 152 -3.91 5.56 22.53
C LYS A 152 -4.65 6.37 21.47
N LYS A 153 -4.08 7.50 21.04
CA LYS A 153 -4.63 8.37 20.01
C LYS A 153 -4.53 7.76 18.59
N VAL A 154 -3.64 6.80 18.39
CA VAL A 154 -3.42 6.15 17.10
C VAL A 154 -4.58 5.20 16.79
N LYS A 155 -5.29 5.47 15.70
CA LYS A 155 -6.39 4.63 15.20
C LYS A 155 -5.95 3.87 13.96
N ILE A 156 -6.32 2.61 13.83
CA ILE A 156 -6.20 1.87 12.57
C ILE A 156 -7.39 2.31 11.71
N ILE A 157 -7.12 2.97 10.60
CA ILE A 157 -8.16 3.43 9.67
C ILE A 157 -8.09 2.76 8.30
N GLY A 158 -6.99 2.07 8.00
CA GLY A 158 -6.78 1.41 6.73
C GLY A 158 -5.95 2.23 5.74
N ASP A 159 -5.64 1.58 4.60
CA ASP A 159 -5.06 2.27 3.46
C ASP A 159 -6.15 3.07 2.75
N PRO A 160 -5.91 4.36 2.38
CA PRO A 160 -6.93 5.17 1.71
C PRO A 160 -7.50 4.56 0.43
N ALA A 161 -6.76 3.70 -0.26
CA ALA A 161 -7.26 3.01 -1.45
C ALA A 161 -8.43 2.04 -1.16
N LEU A 162 -8.73 1.74 0.11
CA LEU A 162 -9.97 1.04 0.48
C LEU A 162 -11.24 1.86 0.19
N LEU A 163 -11.13 3.18 -0.03
CA LEU A 163 -12.24 4.03 -0.47
C LEU A 163 -12.60 3.86 -1.94
N LEU A 164 -11.79 3.15 -2.74
CA LEU A 164 -12.13 2.82 -4.11
C LEU A 164 -13.41 1.99 -4.17
N LYS A 165 -14.26 2.35 -5.11
CA LYS A 165 -15.50 1.62 -5.35
C LYS A 165 -15.20 0.35 -6.14
N LYS A 166 -15.87 -0.74 -5.76
CA LYS A 166 -15.86 -2.00 -6.52
C LYS A 166 -16.30 -1.72 -7.96
N THR A 167 -15.63 -2.38 -8.93
CA THR A 167 -16.12 -2.38 -10.31
C THR A 167 -17.50 -3.02 -10.38
N SER A 168 -18.39 -2.42 -11.18
CA SER A 168 -19.69 -2.99 -11.52
C SER A 168 -19.62 -3.96 -12.69
N LEU A 169 -18.46 -4.14 -13.30
CA LEU A 169 -18.25 -5.02 -14.43
C LEU A 169 -18.31 -6.47 -13.99
N ASN A 170 -19.40 -7.15 -14.26
CA ASN A 170 -19.48 -8.61 -14.23
C ASN A 170 -18.84 -9.14 -15.52
N GLN A 171 -17.50 -9.12 -15.58
CA GLN A 171 -16.79 -9.77 -16.67
C GLN A 171 -16.57 -11.25 -16.31
N PRO A 172 -16.77 -12.17 -17.28
CA PRO A 172 -16.41 -13.57 -17.06
C PRO A 172 -14.89 -13.63 -16.80
N GLN A 173 -14.50 -14.32 -15.74
CA GLN A 173 -13.09 -14.54 -15.43
C GLN A 173 -12.48 -15.44 -16.51
N GLU A 174 -11.55 -14.89 -17.26
CA GLU A 174 -10.73 -15.67 -18.19
C GLU A 174 -9.75 -16.57 -17.40
N ASN A 175 -9.20 -17.61 -18.03
CA ASN A 175 -8.13 -18.41 -17.44
C ASN A 175 -6.79 -17.65 -17.50
N LEU A 176 -6.80 -16.43 -16.93
CA LEU A 176 -5.76 -15.43 -17.01
C LEU A 176 -5.25 -15.08 -15.61
N ILE A 177 -3.93 -15.15 -15.43
CA ILE A 177 -3.26 -14.71 -14.20
C ILE A 177 -2.54 -13.39 -14.48
N GLY A 178 -2.89 -12.34 -13.71
CA GLY A 178 -2.16 -11.08 -13.74
C GLY A 178 -0.84 -11.19 -12.94
N ILE A 179 0.24 -10.63 -13.46
CA ILE A 179 1.53 -10.55 -12.75
C ILE A 179 1.99 -9.10 -12.75
N ASN A 180 1.98 -8.48 -11.57
CA ASN A 180 2.67 -7.22 -11.37
C ASN A 180 4.11 -7.48 -10.94
N TRP A 181 5.04 -7.02 -11.75
CA TRP A 181 6.47 -7.10 -11.46
C TRP A 181 7.13 -5.72 -11.57
N GLY A 182 8.32 -5.56 -10.98
CA GLY A 182 9.03 -4.29 -11.00
C GLY A 182 10.26 -4.31 -10.12
N THR A 183 10.70 -3.11 -9.70
CA THR A 183 11.88 -2.96 -8.85
C THR A 183 11.58 -2.20 -7.56
N THR A 184 12.38 -2.50 -6.55
CA THR A 184 12.57 -1.72 -5.32
C THR A 184 14.06 -1.35 -5.14
N PHE A 185 14.85 -1.50 -6.21
CA PHE A 185 16.32 -1.32 -6.19
C PHE A 185 16.98 -2.22 -5.14
N ASN A 186 16.59 -3.50 -5.11
CA ASN A 186 16.98 -4.52 -4.12
C ASN A 186 16.62 -4.18 -2.65
N ARG A 187 15.74 -3.22 -2.40
CA ARG A 187 15.24 -2.91 -1.06
C ARG A 187 14.04 -3.80 -0.72
N LEU A 188 14.29 -5.09 -0.57
CA LEU A 188 13.30 -6.12 -0.25
C LEU A 188 13.89 -7.15 0.72
N TYR A 189 13.03 -7.90 1.38
CA TYR A 189 13.47 -9.04 2.18
C TYR A 189 14.16 -10.07 1.28
N GLY A 190 15.35 -10.53 1.70
CA GLY A 190 16.23 -11.35 0.87
C GLY A 190 17.19 -10.55 -0.02
N ALA A 191 17.00 -9.24 -0.18
CA ALA A 191 17.87 -8.28 -0.88
C ALA A 191 18.35 -8.72 -2.28
N ASN A 192 17.57 -9.55 -3.00
CA ASN A 192 17.96 -10.09 -4.30
C ASN A 192 16.76 -10.25 -5.26
N GLU A 193 16.47 -9.19 -6.02
CA GLU A 193 15.42 -9.19 -7.04
C GLU A 193 15.68 -10.20 -8.16
N ALA A 194 16.94 -10.50 -8.48
CA ALA A 194 17.26 -11.42 -9.55
C ALA A 194 16.88 -12.86 -9.19
N ILE A 195 17.18 -13.32 -7.97
CA ILE A 195 16.77 -14.65 -7.49
C ILE A 195 15.25 -14.75 -7.43
N LEU A 196 14.58 -13.71 -6.93
CA LEU A 196 13.13 -13.66 -6.86
C LEU A 196 12.50 -13.74 -8.26
N GLU A 197 13.08 -13.04 -9.24
CA GLU A 197 12.61 -13.06 -10.63
C GLU A 197 12.76 -14.46 -11.25
N GLU A 198 13.88 -15.16 -11.01
CA GLU A 198 14.04 -16.55 -11.51
C GLU A 198 12.97 -17.50 -10.95
N GLN A 199 12.66 -17.39 -9.67
CA GLN A 199 11.59 -18.18 -9.06
C GLN A 199 10.21 -17.81 -9.64
N LEU A 200 9.98 -16.54 -9.94
CA LEU A 200 8.74 -16.07 -10.57
C LEU A 200 8.63 -16.54 -12.02
N VAL A 201 9.75 -16.56 -12.77
CA VAL A 201 9.80 -17.16 -14.13
C VAL A 201 9.41 -18.63 -14.09
N GLU A 202 9.95 -19.38 -13.14
CA GLU A 202 9.63 -20.80 -12.99
C GLU A 202 8.15 -21.02 -12.62
N ALA A 203 7.62 -20.21 -11.70
CA ALA A 203 6.20 -20.24 -11.36
C ALA A 203 5.32 -19.93 -12.59
N ALA A 204 5.68 -18.90 -13.36
CA ALA A 204 4.99 -18.52 -14.58
C ALA A 204 4.94 -19.65 -15.62
N LYS A 205 6.07 -20.33 -15.86
CA LYS A 205 6.13 -21.50 -16.78
C LYS A 205 5.25 -22.66 -16.31
N GLN A 206 5.23 -22.93 -15.01
CA GLN A 206 4.38 -23.98 -14.45
C GLN A 206 2.89 -23.62 -14.54
N LEU A 207 2.52 -22.35 -14.35
CA LEU A 207 1.15 -21.88 -14.56
C LEU A 207 0.72 -22.04 -16.02
N ILE A 208 1.60 -21.70 -16.98
CA ILE A 208 1.31 -21.92 -18.40
C ILE A 208 1.10 -23.40 -18.71
N ASN A 209 1.92 -24.29 -18.14
CA ASN A 209 1.76 -25.75 -18.30
C ASN A 209 0.45 -26.28 -17.69
N LYS A 210 -0.11 -25.59 -16.68
CA LYS A 210 -1.44 -25.85 -16.13
C LYS A 210 -2.58 -25.24 -16.97
N GLY A 211 -2.27 -24.57 -18.10
CA GLY A 211 -3.24 -24.02 -19.05
C GLY A 211 -3.66 -22.58 -18.76
N TYR A 212 -2.95 -21.85 -17.92
CA TYR A 212 -3.18 -20.43 -17.73
C TYR A 212 -2.49 -19.58 -18.81
N LYS A 213 -3.13 -18.47 -19.15
CA LYS A 213 -2.48 -17.33 -19.81
C LYS A 213 -2.00 -16.33 -18.76
N LEU A 214 -0.98 -15.57 -19.10
CA LEU A 214 -0.40 -14.58 -18.19
C LEU A 214 -0.53 -13.17 -18.76
N PHE A 215 -0.79 -12.21 -17.88
CA PHE A 215 -0.86 -10.78 -18.17
C PHE A 215 0.13 -10.04 -17.27
N ILE A 216 1.30 -9.69 -17.82
CA ILE A 216 2.33 -8.93 -17.10
C ILE A 216 2.03 -7.46 -17.26
N TYR A 217 1.95 -6.73 -16.13
CA TYR A 217 1.61 -5.31 -16.12
C TYR A 217 2.46 -4.50 -15.13
N THR A 218 2.58 -3.23 -15.40
CA THR A 218 3.35 -2.27 -14.63
C THR A 218 2.45 -1.29 -13.88
N MET A 219 2.99 -0.66 -12.82
CA MET A 219 2.36 0.43 -12.09
C MET A 219 3.23 1.68 -12.02
N TRP A 220 4.46 1.61 -12.53
CA TRP A 220 5.43 2.69 -12.48
C TRP A 220 6.36 2.61 -13.69
N PRO A 221 6.80 3.74 -14.30
CA PRO A 221 7.74 3.71 -15.44
C PRO A 221 9.00 2.89 -15.18
N ASP A 222 9.57 2.99 -13.97
CA ASP A 222 10.79 2.28 -13.59
C ASP A 222 10.61 0.74 -13.52
N ASP A 223 9.37 0.26 -13.45
CA ASP A 223 9.07 -1.17 -13.47
C ASP A 223 9.13 -1.77 -14.90
N ILE A 224 8.99 -0.95 -15.95
CA ILE A 224 8.90 -1.41 -17.35
C ILE A 224 10.07 -2.31 -17.75
N PRO A 225 11.35 -1.93 -17.53
CA PRO A 225 12.49 -2.79 -17.91
C PRO A 225 12.49 -4.15 -17.21
N HIS A 226 11.95 -4.19 -15.98
CA HIS A 226 11.85 -5.43 -15.20
C HIS A 226 10.74 -6.33 -15.72
N CYS A 227 9.59 -5.77 -16.10
CA CYS A 227 8.51 -6.50 -16.76
C CYS A 227 8.96 -7.08 -18.11
N GLU A 228 9.71 -6.32 -18.91
CA GLU A 228 10.28 -6.79 -20.17
C GLU A 228 11.27 -7.94 -19.96
N ARG A 229 12.14 -7.84 -18.97
CA ARG A 229 13.09 -8.90 -18.63
C ARG A 229 12.37 -10.17 -18.18
N LEU A 230 11.35 -10.06 -17.32
CA LEU A 230 10.53 -11.18 -16.89
C LEU A 230 9.85 -11.85 -18.10
N TYR A 231 9.20 -11.07 -18.97
CA TYR A 231 8.57 -11.56 -20.19
C TYR A 231 9.54 -12.34 -21.10
N ASN A 232 10.71 -11.75 -21.34
CA ASN A 232 11.75 -12.38 -22.18
C ASN A 232 12.28 -13.69 -21.58
N LYS A 233 12.42 -13.79 -20.25
CA LYS A 233 12.86 -15.02 -19.57
C LYS A 233 11.79 -16.12 -19.58
N ILE A 234 10.52 -15.76 -19.49
CA ILE A 234 9.42 -16.73 -19.64
C ILE A 234 9.42 -17.29 -21.07
N ASN A 235 9.67 -16.47 -22.07
CA ASN A 235 9.83 -16.81 -23.48
C ASN A 235 8.66 -17.67 -24.05
N ASN A 236 7.43 -17.23 -23.83
CA ASN A 236 6.22 -17.89 -24.32
C ASN A 236 5.18 -16.86 -24.80
N PRO A 237 5.38 -16.25 -25.99
CA PRO A 237 4.54 -15.15 -26.49
C PRO A 237 3.08 -15.56 -26.77
N ASP A 238 2.82 -16.84 -26.98
CA ASP A 238 1.47 -17.33 -27.27
C ASP A 238 0.57 -17.32 -26.03
N ASN A 239 1.17 -17.40 -24.83
CA ASN A 239 0.45 -17.49 -23.58
C ASN A 239 0.76 -16.31 -22.61
N VAL A 240 1.62 -15.38 -22.99
CA VAL A 240 2.00 -14.24 -22.13
C VAL A 240 1.79 -12.91 -22.85
N ILE A 241 1.00 -12.06 -22.27
CA ILE A 241 0.79 -10.68 -22.70
C ILE A 241 1.66 -9.78 -21.82
N LEU A 242 2.54 -8.99 -22.43
CA LEU A 242 3.23 -7.89 -21.75
C LEU A 242 2.54 -6.57 -22.07
N ASP A 243 1.98 -5.94 -21.05
CA ASP A 243 1.35 -4.62 -21.16
C ASP A 243 2.15 -3.56 -20.38
N LYS A 244 2.75 -2.64 -21.10
CA LYS A 244 3.59 -1.56 -20.57
C LYS A 244 2.82 -0.24 -20.36
N THR A 245 1.51 -0.28 -20.59
CA THR A 245 0.68 0.92 -20.47
C THR A 245 0.60 1.37 -19.01
N LEU A 246 0.86 2.65 -18.79
CA LEU A 246 0.60 3.29 -17.50
C LEU A 246 -0.88 3.69 -17.47
N TYR A 247 -1.68 2.88 -16.83
CA TYR A 247 -3.11 3.05 -16.71
C TYR A 247 -3.47 4.04 -15.60
N THR A 248 -4.67 4.63 -15.70
CA THR A 248 -5.35 5.17 -14.52
C THR A 248 -5.82 4.01 -13.64
N GLU A 249 -6.14 4.30 -12.38
CA GLU A 249 -6.66 3.30 -11.44
C GLU A 249 -7.88 2.54 -12.00
N GLN A 250 -8.87 3.25 -12.56
CA GLN A 250 -10.08 2.63 -13.09
C GLN A 250 -9.77 1.75 -14.31
N GLN A 251 -8.93 2.22 -15.21
CA GLN A 251 -8.53 1.44 -16.39
C GLN A 251 -7.81 0.13 -15.99
N LEU A 252 -6.95 0.19 -14.97
CA LEU A 252 -6.26 -1.01 -14.49
C LEU A 252 -7.24 -1.97 -13.78
N ILE A 253 -8.14 -1.45 -12.94
CA ILE A 253 -9.20 -2.25 -12.31
C ILE A 253 -10.01 -3.01 -13.39
N ASP A 254 -10.41 -2.33 -14.48
CA ASP A 254 -11.19 -2.95 -15.56
C ASP A 254 -10.38 -4.03 -16.33
N LYS A 255 -9.06 -3.86 -16.44
CA LYS A 255 -8.18 -4.89 -17.00
C LYS A 255 -8.05 -6.09 -16.07
N LEU A 256 -7.80 -5.84 -14.78
CA LEU A 256 -7.62 -6.88 -13.78
C LEU A 256 -8.89 -7.69 -13.54
N ALA A 257 -10.08 -7.09 -13.73
CA ALA A 257 -11.37 -7.77 -13.59
C ALA A 257 -11.54 -9.00 -14.51
N LYS A 258 -10.72 -9.13 -15.56
CA LYS A 258 -10.68 -10.31 -16.44
C LYS A 258 -9.85 -11.46 -15.88
N CYS A 259 -8.99 -11.18 -14.92
CA CYS A 259 -8.09 -12.18 -14.33
C CYS A 259 -8.84 -13.08 -13.35
N LYS A 260 -8.42 -14.32 -13.26
CA LYS A 260 -8.86 -15.28 -12.24
C LYS A 260 -8.16 -15.00 -10.88
N ALA A 261 -6.91 -14.61 -10.93
CA ALA A 261 -6.08 -14.23 -9.79
C ALA A 261 -4.96 -13.29 -10.25
N THR A 262 -4.29 -12.65 -9.30
CA THR A 262 -3.06 -11.90 -9.58
C THR A 262 -1.94 -12.27 -8.63
N ILE A 263 -0.70 -12.07 -9.08
CA ILE A 263 0.54 -12.19 -8.30
C ILE A 263 1.20 -10.81 -8.32
N ASN A 264 1.28 -10.15 -7.17
CA ASN A 264 1.58 -8.73 -7.14
C ASN A 264 2.78 -8.40 -6.27
N PHE A 265 3.76 -7.73 -6.87
CA PHE A 265 4.93 -7.20 -6.20
C PHE A 265 4.61 -5.88 -5.47
N LYS A 266 3.92 -4.94 -6.11
CA LYS A 266 3.58 -3.64 -5.48
C LYS A 266 2.34 -3.76 -4.59
N LEU A 267 2.34 -3.02 -3.46
CA LEU A 267 1.22 -3.05 -2.52
C LEU A 267 -0.10 -2.65 -3.18
N HIS A 268 -0.13 -1.51 -3.88
CA HIS A 268 -1.37 -1.02 -4.49
C HIS A 268 -1.84 -1.89 -5.66
N ALA A 269 -0.98 -2.70 -6.28
CA ALA A 269 -1.41 -3.72 -7.24
C ALA A 269 -2.33 -4.76 -6.58
N ASN A 270 -2.05 -5.14 -5.32
CA ASN A 270 -2.95 -6.01 -4.54
C ASN A 270 -4.29 -5.33 -4.29
N LEU A 271 -4.28 -4.06 -3.87
CA LEU A 271 -5.50 -3.28 -3.62
C LEU A 271 -6.36 -3.16 -4.88
N LEU A 272 -5.76 -2.79 -6.02
CA LEU A 272 -6.49 -2.65 -7.29
C LEU A 272 -7.05 -3.99 -7.77
N SER A 273 -6.33 -5.10 -7.58
CA SER A 273 -6.84 -6.44 -7.87
C SER A 273 -8.06 -6.79 -7.01
N LEU A 274 -7.97 -6.59 -5.71
CA LEU A 274 -9.08 -6.85 -4.79
C LEU A 274 -10.27 -5.93 -5.08
N THR A 275 -10.03 -4.67 -5.44
CA THR A 275 -11.08 -3.73 -5.90
C THR A 275 -11.74 -4.20 -7.20
N ALA A 276 -10.97 -4.81 -8.10
CA ALA A 276 -11.48 -5.48 -9.31
C ALA A 276 -12.26 -6.77 -9.02
N ASN A 277 -12.44 -7.13 -7.75
CA ASN A 277 -13.04 -8.38 -7.30
C ASN A 277 -12.24 -9.63 -7.72
N VAL A 278 -10.93 -9.51 -7.73
CA VAL A 278 -9.98 -10.58 -8.11
C VAL A 278 -9.03 -10.85 -6.95
N PRO A 279 -8.95 -12.10 -6.46
CA PRO A 279 -8.01 -12.49 -5.41
C PRO A 279 -6.56 -12.23 -5.80
N ALA A 280 -5.74 -11.84 -4.82
CA ALA A 280 -4.36 -11.43 -5.03
C ALA A 280 -3.40 -12.22 -4.15
N ILE A 281 -2.34 -12.78 -4.75
CA ILE A 281 -1.16 -13.27 -4.04
C ILE A 281 -0.21 -12.08 -3.87
N ALA A 282 0.08 -11.71 -2.63
CA ALA A 282 0.95 -10.60 -2.32
C ALA A 282 2.40 -11.07 -2.16
N LEU A 283 3.34 -10.52 -2.92
CA LEU A 283 4.76 -10.72 -2.69
C LEU A 283 5.23 -9.75 -1.59
N GLY A 284 5.47 -10.29 -0.41
CA GLY A 284 5.81 -9.57 0.81
C GLY A 284 7.25 -9.08 0.82
N TYR A 285 7.54 -8.03 0.06
CA TYR A 285 8.90 -7.52 -0.11
C TYR A 285 9.35 -6.57 1.01
N ARG A 286 8.43 -5.96 1.74
CA ARG A 286 8.69 -5.07 2.87
C ARG A 286 7.52 -5.08 3.85
N PHE A 287 7.75 -4.55 5.03
CA PHE A 287 6.79 -4.46 6.13
C PHE A 287 5.39 -4.02 5.71
N LYS A 288 5.28 -3.01 4.86
CA LYS A 288 4.00 -2.43 4.42
C LYS A 288 3.04 -3.43 3.78
N VAL A 289 3.56 -4.46 3.08
CA VAL A 289 2.72 -5.48 2.45
C VAL A 289 2.13 -6.42 3.50
N PHE A 290 2.92 -6.79 4.51
CA PHE A 290 2.45 -7.59 5.64
C PHE A 290 1.42 -6.83 6.49
N ASP A 291 1.63 -5.53 6.72
CA ASP A 291 0.70 -4.67 7.43
C ASP A 291 -0.66 -4.59 6.70
N PHE A 292 -0.64 -4.47 5.37
CA PHE A 292 -1.86 -4.45 4.57
C PHE A 292 -2.60 -5.80 4.57
N VAL A 293 -1.91 -6.92 4.35
CA VAL A 293 -2.59 -8.22 4.35
C VAL A 293 -3.14 -8.60 5.73
N ALA A 294 -2.47 -8.15 6.81
CA ALA A 294 -2.97 -8.29 8.17
C ALA A 294 -4.25 -7.46 8.39
N LEU A 295 -4.30 -6.24 7.84
CA LEU A 295 -5.49 -5.38 7.90
C LEU A 295 -6.72 -6.02 7.27
N VAL A 296 -6.54 -6.67 6.11
CA VAL A 296 -7.67 -7.25 5.36
C VAL A 296 -7.91 -8.74 5.65
N GLY A 297 -7.14 -9.33 6.59
CA GLY A 297 -7.31 -10.73 7.00
C GLY A 297 -6.86 -11.77 5.96
N LEU A 298 -5.95 -11.41 5.05
CA LEU A 298 -5.49 -12.25 3.93
C LEU A 298 -4.05 -12.73 4.09
N GLN A 299 -3.58 -12.93 5.33
CA GLN A 299 -2.19 -13.33 5.62
C GLN A 299 -1.80 -14.67 4.99
N HIS A 300 -2.77 -15.54 4.72
CA HIS A 300 -2.54 -16.83 4.06
C HIS A 300 -2.22 -16.70 2.56
N LEU A 301 -2.38 -15.51 1.96
CA LEU A 301 -2.07 -15.23 0.55
C LEU A 301 -0.76 -14.45 0.35
N ILE A 302 -0.03 -14.13 1.42
CA ILE A 302 1.28 -13.49 1.27
C ILE A 302 2.39 -14.51 1.14
N ILE A 303 3.36 -14.22 0.29
CA ILE A 303 4.62 -14.98 0.17
C ILE A 303 5.76 -13.99 0.38
N SER A 304 6.61 -14.24 1.35
CA SER A 304 7.78 -13.37 1.59
C SER A 304 8.81 -13.52 0.47
N THR A 305 9.40 -12.40 0.04
CA THR A 305 10.36 -12.39 -1.06
C THR A 305 11.70 -13.06 -0.76
N ASP A 306 11.98 -13.37 0.51
CA ASP A 306 13.12 -14.17 0.94
C ASP A 306 12.84 -15.69 0.97
N SER A 307 11.62 -16.12 0.58
CA SER A 307 11.28 -17.54 0.49
C SER A 307 12.13 -18.26 -0.55
N LYS A 308 12.70 -19.39 -0.14
CA LYS A 308 13.44 -20.29 -1.06
C LYS A 308 12.49 -21.18 -1.86
N GLN A 309 11.19 -21.18 -1.58
CA GLN A 309 10.18 -22.03 -2.18
C GLN A 309 9.08 -21.22 -2.89
N LEU A 310 9.35 -19.97 -3.25
CA LEU A 310 8.36 -19.04 -3.82
C LEU A 310 7.59 -19.67 -4.99
N THR A 311 8.26 -20.36 -5.91
CA THR A 311 7.60 -21.09 -7.02
C THR A 311 6.52 -22.03 -6.52
N LYS A 312 6.84 -22.90 -5.56
CA LYS A 312 5.88 -23.86 -4.98
C LYS A 312 4.74 -23.15 -4.26
N GLU A 313 5.10 -22.15 -3.45
CA GLU A 313 4.13 -21.37 -2.67
C GLU A 313 3.14 -20.61 -3.57
N VAL A 314 3.59 -20.06 -4.70
CA VAL A 314 2.70 -19.43 -5.70
C VAL A 314 1.68 -20.44 -6.23
N LEU A 315 2.11 -21.63 -6.61
CA LEU A 315 1.20 -22.66 -7.13
C LEU A 315 0.18 -23.10 -6.07
N GLU A 316 0.62 -23.31 -4.84
CA GLU A 316 -0.27 -23.64 -3.72
C GLU A 316 -1.31 -22.54 -3.46
N ARG A 317 -0.91 -21.25 -3.54
CA ARG A 317 -1.85 -20.11 -3.36
C ARG A 317 -2.84 -20.01 -4.51
N ILE A 318 -2.43 -20.31 -5.74
CA ILE A 318 -3.38 -20.39 -6.87
C ILE A 318 -4.41 -21.49 -6.62
N GLU A 319 -4.02 -22.67 -6.16
CA GLU A 319 -4.95 -23.76 -5.81
C GLU A 319 -5.92 -23.36 -4.68
N ILE A 320 -5.44 -22.65 -3.66
CA ILE A 320 -6.28 -22.08 -2.59
C ILE A 320 -7.30 -21.10 -3.19
N ILE A 321 -6.84 -20.19 -4.05
CA ILE A 321 -7.72 -19.20 -4.70
C ILE A 321 -8.78 -19.88 -5.56
N GLU A 322 -8.44 -20.94 -6.28
CA GLU A 322 -9.42 -21.72 -7.06
C GLU A 322 -10.54 -22.32 -6.21
N GLN A 323 -10.20 -22.76 -5.00
CA GLN A 323 -11.14 -23.39 -4.08
C GLN A 323 -11.94 -22.37 -3.24
N THR A 324 -11.31 -21.24 -2.87
CA THR A 324 -11.85 -20.33 -1.85
C THR A 324 -11.97 -18.87 -2.31
N GLY A 325 -11.79 -18.59 -3.61
CA GLY A 325 -11.81 -17.23 -4.15
C GLY A 325 -13.00 -16.37 -3.69
N PRO A 326 -14.24 -16.84 -3.73
CA PRO A 326 -15.40 -16.10 -3.23
C PRO A 326 -15.28 -15.72 -1.74
N MET A 327 -14.76 -16.62 -0.89
CA MET A 327 -14.57 -16.36 0.54
C MET A 327 -13.45 -15.32 0.79
N ILE A 328 -12.38 -15.36 0.00
CA ILE A 328 -11.31 -14.37 0.02
C ILE A 328 -11.88 -12.98 -0.28
N MET A 329 -12.72 -12.87 -1.30
CA MET A 329 -13.33 -11.60 -1.67
C MET A 329 -14.35 -11.10 -0.63
N GLU A 330 -15.12 -11.99 -0.03
CA GLU A 330 -16.02 -11.66 1.07
C GLU A 330 -15.25 -11.09 2.28
N GLN A 331 -14.13 -11.72 2.65
CA GLN A 331 -13.24 -11.25 3.70
C GLN A 331 -12.71 -9.83 3.40
N TYR A 332 -12.22 -9.60 2.17
CA TYR A 332 -11.78 -8.27 1.75
C TYR A 332 -12.90 -7.23 1.83
N HIS A 333 -14.09 -7.53 1.30
CA HIS A 333 -15.22 -6.60 1.35
C HIS A 333 -15.72 -6.31 2.76
N THR A 334 -15.64 -7.28 3.66
CA THR A 334 -15.94 -7.08 5.08
C THR A 334 -14.95 -6.10 5.71
N SER A 335 -13.66 -6.29 5.45
CA SER A 335 -12.62 -5.36 5.91
C SER A 335 -12.81 -3.97 5.30
N GLN A 336 -13.09 -3.87 4.00
CA GLN A 336 -13.37 -2.59 3.33
C GLN A 336 -14.52 -1.85 4.01
N LYS A 337 -15.65 -2.51 4.24
CA LYS A 337 -16.82 -1.93 4.94
C LYS A 337 -16.47 -1.43 6.34
N THR A 338 -15.58 -2.12 7.04
CA THR A 338 -15.14 -1.74 8.39
C THR A 338 -14.31 -0.47 8.37
N TYR A 339 -13.38 -0.34 7.42
CA TYR A 339 -12.40 0.76 7.41
C TYR A 339 -12.84 1.99 6.63
N MET A 340 -13.75 1.88 5.65
CA MET A 340 -14.24 3.04 4.89
C MET A 340 -14.77 4.17 5.78
N PRO A 341 -15.66 3.94 6.77
CA PRO A 341 -16.14 5.01 7.64
C PRO A 341 -15.02 5.63 8.50
N LEU A 342 -14.01 4.83 8.87
CA LEU A 342 -12.87 5.32 9.66
C LEU A 342 -11.97 6.22 8.81
N LEU A 343 -11.75 5.89 7.53
CA LEU A 343 -11.04 6.74 6.58
C LEU A 343 -11.79 8.04 6.31
N GLU A 344 -13.12 7.99 6.18
CA GLU A 344 -13.95 9.17 5.97
C GLU A 344 -14.08 10.06 7.23
N SER A 345 -13.77 9.54 8.41
CA SER A 345 -13.93 10.27 9.68
C SER A 345 -13.07 11.53 9.80
N LEU A 346 -11.91 11.60 9.14
CA LEU A 346 -11.09 12.80 9.07
C LEU A 346 -11.88 14.00 8.50
N PHE A 347 -12.73 13.74 7.53
CA PHE A 347 -13.50 14.74 6.79
C PHE A 347 -14.88 14.98 7.40
N SER A 348 -15.59 13.92 7.73
CA SER A 348 -16.98 13.99 8.23
C SER A 348 -17.10 14.48 9.68
N GLN A 349 -16.03 14.45 10.46
CA GLN A 349 -15.99 14.93 11.85
C GLN A 349 -15.31 16.31 12.00
N ASN A 350 -15.16 17.05 10.91
CA ASN A 350 -14.63 18.43 10.87
C ASN A 350 -13.21 18.58 11.46
N TYR A 351 -12.32 17.63 11.23
CA TYR A 351 -10.91 17.79 11.59
C TYR A 351 -10.14 18.69 10.60
N LEU A 352 -10.65 18.84 9.36
CA LEU A 352 -10.06 19.63 8.27
C LEU A 352 -10.75 20.99 8.08
#